data_0c24780f5f1f768c0eb2e92a79c46be9
#
_entry.id   0c24780f5f1f768c0eb2e92a79c46be9
#
_cell.length_a   1.000
_cell.length_b   1.000
_cell.length_c   1.000
_cell.angle_alpha   90.00
_cell.angle_beta   90.00
_cell.angle_gamma   90.00
#
_symmetry.space_group_name_H-M   'P 1'
#
loop_
_entity.id
_entity.type
_entity.pdbx_description
1 polymer ?
#
loop_
_entity_poly.entity_id
_entity_poly.type
_entity_poly.pdbx_seq_one_letter_code
_entity_poly.pdbx_strand_id
1 'polypeptide(L)'
;NGRQYVIAHSLKKMKQEDREIALNPQYFRAPGSREYVDISTLDESNRQVFQTIYYKEIPMDEQETLIVTYSPKYKAYQRAIRQSQIQRAQKILDSPGKKRRGKNPNDPARFIEKTAICKTGEVAKTYVYSLDEGRIAEEAQYDGFYAVVTNIDGNPEDIMKINQRRWEIEENFRIMKSEFEARPVYVRRED
;
A
#
# COMPACT_ATOMS: atom_id res chain seq x y z
N ASN A 1 -25.48 4.39 -18.18
CA ASN A 1 -24.31 4.98 -18.87
C ASN A 1 -23.16 3.97 -18.78
N GLY A 2 -23.04 3.09 -19.78
CA GLY A 2 -22.07 1.99 -19.82
C GLY A 2 -20.62 2.45 -20.04
N ARG A 3 -20.07 3.31 -19.17
CA ARG A 3 -18.66 3.66 -19.20
C ARG A 3 -17.84 2.56 -18.53
N GLN A 4 -16.83 2.07 -19.22
CA GLN A 4 -15.84 1.16 -18.67
C GLN A 4 -14.80 1.92 -17.86
N TYR A 5 -14.35 1.33 -16.75
CA TYR A 5 -13.34 1.94 -15.89
C TYR A 5 -12.44 0.90 -15.21
N VAL A 6 -11.25 1.36 -14.83
CA VAL A 6 -10.32 0.68 -13.92
C VAL A 6 -9.88 1.70 -12.88
N ILE A 7 -10.22 1.48 -11.62
CA ILE A 7 -9.98 2.44 -10.53
C ILE A 7 -9.18 1.76 -9.43
N ALA A 8 -8.12 2.43 -8.96
CA ALA A 8 -7.37 1.96 -7.80
C ALA A 8 -8.25 1.87 -6.56
N HIS A 9 -8.24 0.74 -5.89
CA HIS A 9 -9.02 0.50 -4.69
C HIS A 9 -8.12 0.32 -3.47
N SER A 10 -8.48 0.99 -2.38
CA SER A 10 -7.68 0.92 -1.15
C SER A 10 -8.11 -0.25 -0.28
N LEU A 11 -7.30 -1.30 -0.19
CA LEU A 11 -7.54 -2.45 0.68
C LEU A 11 -7.72 -2.04 2.15
N LYS A 12 -7.01 -1.02 2.62
CA LYS A 12 -7.12 -0.51 4.00
C LYS A 12 -8.49 0.08 4.33
N LYS A 13 -9.24 0.54 3.31
CA LYS A 13 -10.58 1.15 3.48
C LYS A 13 -11.72 0.17 3.31
N MET A 14 -11.44 -1.07 2.94
CA MET A 14 -12.44 -2.12 2.80
C MET A 14 -13.02 -2.52 4.16
N LYS A 15 -14.23 -3.06 4.15
CA LYS A 15 -14.78 -3.76 5.31
C LYS A 15 -13.86 -4.91 5.70
N GLN A 16 -13.90 -5.31 6.95
CA GLN A 16 -12.98 -6.32 7.48
C GLN A 16 -13.09 -7.64 6.73
N GLU A 17 -14.30 -8.11 6.50
CA GLU A 17 -14.58 -9.39 5.81
C GLU A 17 -14.00 -9.39 4.39
N ASP A 18 -14.29 -8.34 3.61
CA ASP A 18 -13.78 -8.21 2.23
C ASP A 18 -12.26 -8.09 2.19
N ARG A 19 -11.69 -7.38 3.17
CA ARG A 19 -10.24 -7.23 3.31
C ARG A 19 -9.55 -8.54 3.64
N GLU A 20 -10.12 -9.36 4.52
CA GLU A 20 -9.60 -10.69 4.85
C GLU A 20 -9.60 -11.60 3.61
N ILE A 21 -10.65 -11.57 2.81
CA ILE A 21 -10.71 -12.28 1.52
C ILE A 21 -9.65 -11.75 0.56
N ALA A 22 -9.50 -10.42 0.46
CA ALA A 22 -8.54 -9.79 -0.43
C ALA A 22 -7.08 -10.12 -0.04
N LEU A 23 -6.75 -10.16 1.25
CA LEU A 23 -5.41 -10.44 1.77
C LEU A 23 -5.12 -11.93 1.94
N ASN A 24 -6.13 -12.82 1.84
CA ASN A 24 -5.90 -14.26 1.89
C ASN A 24 -4.86 -14.66 0.84
N PRO A 25 -3.76 -15.36 1.19
CA PRO A 25 -2.68 -15.70 0.27
C PRO A 25 -3.06 -16.74 -0.78
N GLN A 26 -4.17 -17.41 -0.61
CA GLN A 26 -4.62 -18.47 -1.51
C GLN A 26 -5.32 -17.93 -2.75
N TYR A 27 -5.45 -18.79 -3.75
CA TYR A 27 -6.19 -18.56 -5.00
C TYR A 27 -5.62 -17.48 -5.91
N PHE A 28 -4.34 -17.15 -5.79
CA PHE A 28 -3.66 -16.32 -6.77
C PHE A 28 -3.28 -17.14 -8.00
N ARG A 29 -3.09 -16.46 -9.14
CA ARG A 29 -2.59 -17.03 -10.39
C ARG A 29 -1.42 -16.21 -10.90
N ALA A 30 -0.48 -16.90 -11.56
CA ALA A 30 0.51 -16.22 -12.38
C ALA A 30 -0.09 -15.91 -13.76
N PRO A 31 0.36 -14.83 -14.44
CA PRO A 31 -0.05 -14.55 -15.81
C PRO A 31 0.21 -15.75 -16.73
N GLY A 32 -0.78 -16.05 -17.58
CA GLY A 32 -0.72 -17.21 -18.49
C GLY A 32 -0.96 -18.56 -17.83
N SER A 33 -1.10 -18.65 -16.50
CA SER A 33 -1.37 -19.90 -15.78
C SER A 33 -2.83 -20.04 -15.38
N ARG A 34 -3.35 -21.27 -15.45
CA ARG A 34 -4.65 -21.60 -14.89
C ARG A 34 -4.57 -22.18 -13.47
N GLU A 35 -3.36 -22.45 -12.99
CA GLU A 35 -3.14 -23.04 -11.68
C GLU A 35 -3.20 -21.96 -10.58
N TYR A 36 -3.82 -22.33 -9.47
CA TYR A 36 -3.84 -21.51 -8.27
C TYR A 36 -2.54 -21.68 -7.48
N VAL A 37 -2.05 -20.59 -6.94
CA VAL A 37 -0.84 -20.53 -6.13
C VAL A 37 -1.18 -19.89 -4.79
N ASP A 38 -0.59 -20.42 -3.73
CA ASP A 38 -0.53 -19.76 -2.42
C ASP A 38 0.70 -18.87 -2.38
N ILE A 39 0.49 -17.55 -2.37
CA ILE A 39 1.60 -16.57 -2.40
C ILE A 39 2.46 -16.59 -1.13
N SER A 40 2.01 -17.22 -0.04
CA SER A 40 2.81 -17.37 1.18
C SER A 40 3.91 -18.42 1.04
N THR A 41 3.78 -19.33 0.07
CA THR A 41 4.74 -20.42 -0.18
C THR A 41 5.72 -20.12 -1.31
N LEU A 42 5.67 -18.91 -1.88
CA LEU A 42 6.53 -18.52 -2.99
C LEU A 42 8.00 -18.45 -2.56
N ASP A 43 8.88 -19.05 -3.37
CA ASP A 43 10.32 -18.85 -3.23
C ASP A 43 10.73 -17.49 -3.85
N GLU A 44 10.70 -16.45 -3.01
CA GLU A 44 11.06 -15.09 -3.43
C GLU A 44 12.54 -14.92 -3.80
N SER A 45 13.41 -15.94 -3.57
CA SER A 45 14.81 -15.94 -4.03
C SER A 45 14.92 -16.26 -5.52
N ASN A 46 13.94 -16.94 -6.08
CA ASN A 46 13.85 -17.21 -7.50
C ASN A 46 13.54 -15.93 -8.27
N ARG A 47 14.41 -15.55 -9.21
CA ARG A 47 14.30 -14.32 -10.00
C ARG A 47 12.98 -14.21 -10.77
N GLN A 48 12.49 -15.31 -11.32
CA GLN A 48 11.24 -15.31 -12.08
C GLN A 48 10.06 -15.08 -11.16
N VAL A 49 9.99 -15.78 -10.02
CA VAL A 49 8.98 -15.60 -8.98
C VAL A 49 8.99 -14.15 -8.47
N PHE A 50 10.18 -13.62 -8.19
CA PHE A 50 10.36 -12.25 -7.68
C PHE A 50 9.83 -11.18 -8.64
N GLN A 51 9.93 -11.40 -9.96
CA GLN A 51 9.47 -10.45 -10.97
C GLN A 51 8.02 -10.63 -11.39
N THR A 52 7.40 -11.77 -11.04
CA THR A 52 6.02 -12.07 -11.41
C THR A 52 5.04 -11.27 -10.56
N ILE A 53 3.98 -10.77 -11.20
CA ILE A 53 2.83 -10.17 -10.53
C ILE A 53 1.72 -11.20 -10.54
N TYR A 54 1.39 -11.71 -9.37
CA TYR A 54 0.28 -12.65 -9.18
C TYR A 54 -1.02 -11.88 -9.02
N TYR A 55 -2.14 -12.47 -9.38
CA TYR A 55 -3.45 -11.83 -9.26
C TYR A 55 -4.54 -12.82 -8.86
N LYS A 56 -5.60 -12.29 -8.26
CA LYS A 56 -6.87 -12.99 -8.07
C LYS A 56 -8.03 -12.03 -8.31
N GLU A 57 -9.15 -12.60 -8.69
CA GLU A 57 -10.40 -11.91 -8.98
C GLU A 57 -11.39 -12.19 -7.85
N ILE A 58 -12.05 -11.16 -7.38
CA ILE A 58 -13.08 -11.24 -6.34
C ILE A 58 -14.29 -10.47 -6.87
N PRO A 59 -15.41 -11.14 -7.17
CA PRO A 59 -16.65 -10.46 -7.51
C PRO A 59 -17.10 -9.57 -6.35
N MET A 60 -17.42 -8.31 -6.63
CA MET A 60 -17.94 -7.37 -5.63
C MET A 60 -19.46 -7.25 -5.72
N ASP A 61 -19.98 -7.21 -6.94
CA ASP A 61 -21.41 -7.25 -7.26
C ASP A 61 -21.63 -7.84 -8.66
N GLU A 62 -22.84 -7.66 -9.25
CA GLU A 62 -23.17 -8.20 -10.57
C GLU A 62 -22.36 -7.57 -11.72
N GLN A 63 -21.76 -6.41 -11.52
CA GLN A 63 -21.10 -5.63 -12.55
C GLN A 63 -19.65 -5.29 -12.24
N GLU A 64 -19.20 -5.45 -11.01
CA GLU A 64 -17.88 -5.02 -10.56
C GLU A 64 -17.03 -6.19 -10.07
N THR A 65 -15.78 -6.19 -10.48
CA THR A 65 -14.77 -7.16 -10.04
C THR A 65 -13.59 -6.42 -9.40
N LEU A 66 -13.20 -6.88 -8.21
CA LEU A 66 -11.96 -6.47 -7.57
C LEU A 66 -10.84 -7.38 -8.07
N ILE A 67 -9.84 -6.82 -8.71
CA ILE A 67 -8.61 -7.52 -9.06
C ILE A 67 -7.57 -7.16 -8.02
N VAL A 68 -7.18 -8.13 -7.22
CA VAL A 68 -6.11 -8.01 -6.23
C VAL A 68 -4.84 -8.57 -6.83
N THR A 69 -3.79 -7.76 -6.85
CA THR A 69 -2.47 -8.18 -7.30
C THR A 69 -1.49 -8.27 -6.15
N TYR A 70 -0.53 -9.19 -6.25
CA TYR A 70 0.57 -9.35 -5.34
C TYR A 70 1.89 -9.44 -6.11
N SER A 71 2.88 -8.68 -5.69
CA SER A 71 4.22 -8.66 -6.28
C SER A 71 5.29 -8.75 -5.21
N PRO A 72 6.14 -9.79 -5.21
CA PRO A 72 7.29 -9.89 -4.30
C PRO A 72 8.25 -8.71 -4.45
N LYS A 73 8.47 -8.21 -5.65
CA LYS A 73 9.28 -7.03 -5.92
C LYS A 73 8.70 -5.78 -5.25
N TYR A 74 7.39 -5.57 -5.36
CA TYR A 74 6.72 -4.43 -4.73
C TYR A 74 6.70 -4.55 -3.20
N LYS A 75 6.53 -5.77 -2.66
CA LYS A 75 6.67 -6.07 -1.24
C LYS A 75 8.05 -5.66 -0.71
N ALA A 76 9.12 -6.08 -1.39
CA ALA A 76 10.48 -5.73 -1.02
C ALA A 76 10.71 -4.21 -1.03
N TYR A 77 10.20 -3.50 -2.04
CA TYR A 77 10.25 -2.04 -2.12
C TYR A 77 9.52 -1.36 -0.95
N GLN A 78 8.28 -1.75 -0.66
CA GLN A 78 7.51 -1.18 0.45
C GLN A 78 8.17 -1.45 1.80
N ARG A 79 8.71 -2.67 1.99
CA ARG A 79 9.48 -3.06 3.18
C ARG A 79 10.70 -2.16 3.37
N ALA A 80 11.47 -1.89 2.32
CA ALA A 80 12.64 -1.03 2.37
C ALA A 80 12.29 0.42 2.76
N ILE A 81 11.21 0.98 2.18
CA ILE A 81 10.70 2.31 2.55
C ILE A 81 10.29 2.33 4.02
N ARG A 82 9.50 1.36 4.47
CA ARG A 82 9.05 1.28 5.87
C ARG A 82 10.22 1.17 6.81
N GLN A 83 11.22 0.33 6.50
CA GLN A 83 12.42 0.18 7.32
C GLN A 83 13.19 1.50 7.45
N SER A 84 13.33 2.26 6.38
CA SER A 84 13.92 3.61 6.43
C SER A 84 13.12 4.57 7.32
N GLN A 85 11.81 4.49 7.30
CA GLN A 85 10.94 5.32 8.15
C GLN A 85 11.02 4.89 9.63
N ILE A 86 11.11 3.60 9.91
CA ILE A 86 11.31 3.07 11.27
C ILE A 86 12.66 3.55 11.83
N GLN A 87 13.72 3.50 11.04
CA GLN A 87 15.03 4.01 11.45
C GLN A 87 14.99 5.53 11.77
N ARG A 88 14.22 6.30 10.99
CA ARG A 88 14.01 7.73 11.29
C ARG A 88 13.17 7.93 12.55
N ALA A 89 12.16 7.09 12.79
CA ALA A 89 11.38 7.12 14.03
C ALA A 89 12.26 6.82 15.24
N GLN A 90 13.15 5.83 15.13
CA GLN A 90 14.12 5.50 16.19
C GLN A 90 15.04 6.69 16.48
N LYS A 91 15.58 7.38 15.46
CA LYS A 91 16.38 8.59 15.66
C LYS A 91 15.61 9.71 16.37
N ILE A 92 14.30 9.84 16.13
CA ILE A 92 13.44 10.78 16.85
C ILE A 92 13.31 10.35 18.32
N LEU A 93 13.19 9.06 18.61
CA LEU A 93 13.14 8.52 19.98
C LEU A 93 14.43 8.78 20.75
N ASP A 94 15.56 8.61 20.10
CA ASP A 94 16.91 8.76 20.71
C ASP A 94 17.28 10.24 20.91
N SER A 95 16.63 11.15 20.19
CA SER A 95 16.93 12.58 20.27
C SER A 95 16.33 13.23 21.52
N PRO A 96 17.04 14.14 22.22
CA PRO A 96 16.47 14.92 23.31
C PRO A 96 15.42 15.90 22.76
N GLY A 97 14.30 16.01 23.44
CA GLY A 97 13.25 16.97 23.12
C GLY A 97 11.82 16.41 23.13
N LYS A 98 10.86 17.28 22.76
CA LYS A 98 9.45 16.87 22.71
C LYS A 98 9.20 15.92 21.55
N LYS A 99 8.77 14.70 21.84
CA LYS A 99 8.35 13.74 20.84
C LYS A 99 6.98 14.17 20.28
N ARG A 100 6.82 14.11 18.97
CA ARG A 100 5.56 14.44 18.29
C ARG A 100 4.93 13.17 17.75
N ARG A 101 3.63 13.06 17.89
CA ARG A 101 2.87 12.05 17.13
C ARG A 101 2.77 12.53 15.67
N GLY A 102 3.10 11.67 14.72
CA GLY A 102 3.00 11.97 13.30
C GLY A 102 1.55 12.23 12.90
N LYS A 103 1.32 13.35 12.22
CA LYS A 103 -0.01 13.73 11.69
C LYS A 103 -0.21 13.26 10.25
N ASN A 104 0.87 12.96 9.55
CA ASN A 104 0.88 12.60 8.15
C ASN A 104 1.22 11.10 8.00
N PRO A 105 0.54 10.34 7.11
CA PRO A 105 0.89 8.95 6.81
C PRO A 105 2.35 8.73 6.38
N ASN A 106 3.00 9.76 5.85
CA ASN A 106 4.42 9.73 5.45
C ASN A 106 5.40 10.16 6.55
N ASP A 107 4.89 10.63 7.70
CA ASP A 107 5.73 11.06 8.82
C ASP A 107 6.26 9.83 9.59
N PRO A 108 7.58 9.66 9.74
CA PRO A 108 8.17 8.60 10.54
C PRO A 108 7.62 8.55 11.98
N ALA A 109 7.28 9.70 12.55
CA ALA A 109 6.73 9.80 13.89
C ALA A 109 5.37 9.08 14.07
N ARG A 110 4.73 8.63 12.97
CA ARG A 110 3.52 7.79 13.06
C ARG A 110 3.80 6.40 13.70
N PHE A 111 5.05 5.96 13.66
CA PHE A 111 5.51 4.73 14.29
C PHE A 111 5.97 4.92 15.75
N ILE A 112 5.67 6.07 16.34
CA ILE A 112 5.96 6.33 17.74
C ILE A 112 4.66 6.31 18.53
N GLU A 113 4.58 5.43 19.50
CA GLU A 113 3.52 5.38 20.48
C GLU A 113 3.92 6.10 21.77
N LYS A 114 2.90 6.57 22.49
CA LYS A 114 3.03 7.25 23.77
C LYS A 114 2.24 6.47 24.80
N THR A 115 2.93 5.84 25.74
CA THR A 115 2.33 5.09 26.83
C THR A 115 2.42 5.88 28.14
N ALA A 116 1.31 6.01 28.81
CA ALA A 116 1.23 6.67 30.12
C ALA A 116 1.62 5.69 31.22
N ILE A 117 2.54 6.09 32.10
CA ILE A 117 2.88 5.32 33.29
C ILE A 117 2.09 5.91 34.47
N CYS A 118 1.14 5.13 34.98
CA CYS A 118 0.43 5.45 36.23
C CYS A 118 1.08 4.68 37.37
N LYS A 119 1.49 5.38 38.41
CA LYS A 119 1.75 4.75 39.73
C LYS A 119 0.45 4.88 40.51
N THR A 120 -0.23 3.74 40.74
CA THR A 120 -1.40 3.58 41.63
C THR A 120 -2.41 4.75 41.61
N GLY A 121 -3.35 4.72 40.64
CA GLY A 121 -4.60 5.50 40.72
C GLY A 121 -4.51 7.01 40.49
N GLU A 122 -3.34 7.57 40.28
CA GLU A 122 -3.15 9.00 39.98
C GLU A 122 -3.03 9.27 38.48
N VAL A 123 -3.36 10.49 38.07
CA VAL A 123 -3.18 10.96 36.68
C VAL A 123 -1.71 10.79 36.27
N ALA A 124 -1.48 10.14 35.16
CA ALA A 124 -0.13 9.86 34.65
C ALA A 124 0.69 11.15 34.47
N LYS A 125 1.72 11.32 35.28
CA LYS A 125 2.68 12.45 35.19
C LYS A 125 3.87 12.13 34.26
N THR A 126 4.06 10.85 33.92
CA THR A 126 5.21 10.40 33.15
C THR A 126 4.76 9.61 31.91
N TYR A 127 5.39 9.86 30.79
CA TYR A 127 5.12 9.16 29.54
C TYR A 127 6.39 8.49 29.04
N VAL A 128 6.24 7.26 28.54
CA VAL A 128 7.27 6.56 27.77
C VAL A 128 6.90 6.57 26.30
N TYR A 129 7.89 6.75 25.47
CA TYR A 129 7.75 6.71 24.01
C TYR A 129 8.54 5.51 23.50
N SER A 130 7.91 4.69 22.66
CA SER A 130 8.46 3.50 22.04
C SER A 130 8.04 3.40 20.59
N LEU A 131 8.62 2.46 19.86
CA LEU A 131 8.10 2.10 18.54
C LEU A 131 6.76 1.39 18.69
N ASP A 132 5.81 1.78 17.86
CA ASP A 132 4.49 1.15 17.74
C ASP A 132 4.60 -0.09 16.84
N GLU A 133 5.00 -1.22 17.45
CA GLU A 133 5.16 -2.49 16.74
C GLU A 133 3.83 -3.00 16.18
N GLY A 134 2.71 -2.71 16.84
CA GLY A 134 1.38 -3.05 16.34
C GLY A 134 1.08 -2.36 15.02
N ARG A 135 1.37 -1.07 14.93
CA ARG A 135 1.18 -0.30 13.70
C ARG A 135 2.15 -0.71 12.59
N ILE A 136 3.39 -1.05 12.95
CA ILE A 136 4.37 -1.57 12.00
C ILE A 136 3.87 -2.88 11.40
N ALA A 137 3.36 -3.80 12.22
CA ALA A 137 2.80 -5.06 11.77
C ALA A 137 1.51 -4.86 10.94
N GLU A 138 0.62 -3.94 11.38
CA GLU A 138 -0.58 -3.59 10.62
C GLU A 138 -0.25 -3.05 9.22
N GLU A 139 0.73 -2.18 9.08
CA GLU A 139 1.15 -1.70 7.77
C GLU A 139 1.83 -2.79 6.93
N ALA A 140 2.55 -3.72 7.56
CA ALA A 140 3.29 -4.78 6.89
C ALA A 140 2.40 -5.82 6.19
N GLN A 141 1.18 -6.05 6.67
CA GLN A 141 0.25 -7.01 6.06
C GLN A 141 -0.17 -6.63 4.63
N TYR A 142 -0.04 -5.36 4.25
CA TYR A 142 -0.39 -4.87 2.92
C TYR A 142 0.77 -4.88 1.93
N ASP A 143 1.97 -5.31 2.36
CA ASP A 143 3.14 -5.29 1.50
C ASP A 143 3.00 -6.21 0.30
N GLY A 144 3.29 -5.65 -0.86
CA GLY A 144 3.19 -6.35 -2.14
C GLY A 144 1.79 -6.35 -2.73
N PHE A 145 0.77 -5.99 -1.97
CA PHE A 145 -0.62 -5.97 -2.46
C PHE A 145 -0.98 -4.65 -3.11
N TYR A 146 -1.74 -4.76 -4.19
CA TYR A 146 -2.40 -3.66 -4.86
C TYR A 146 -3.75 -4.13 -5.40
N ALA A 147 -4.74 -3.24 -5.46
CA ALA A 147 -6.06 -3.62 -5.92
C ALA A 147 -6.68 -2.56 -6.84
N VAL A 148 -7.45 -3.03 -7.81
CA VAL A 148 -8.28 -2.21 -8.69
C VAL A 148 -9.68 -2.79 -8.74
N VAL A 149 -10.67 -1.91 -8.85
CA VAL A 149 -12.04 -2.27 -9.18
C VAL A 149 -12.29 -1.92 -10.64
N THR A 150 -12.98 -2.80 -11.33
CA THR A 150 -13.34 -2.63 -12.74
C THR A 150 -14.72 -3.21 -13.02
N ASN A 151 -15.40 -2.60 -14.00
CA ASN A 151 -16.62 -3.14 -14.62
C ASN A 151 -16.35 -3.65 -16.04
N ILE A 152 -15.09 -3.83 -16.42
CA ILE A 152 -14.71 -4.39 -17.70
C ILE A 152 -14.80 -5.91 -17.60
N ASP A 153 -15.65 -6.48 -18.41
CA ASP A 153 -15.68 -7.93 -18.63
C ASP A 153 -14.56 -8.28 -19.62
N GLY A 154 -13.49 -8.87 -19.12
CA GLY A 154 -12.30 -9.17 -19.90
C GLY A 154 -11.22 -9.91 -19.14
N ASN A 155 -10.10 -10.18 -19.83
CA ASN A 155 -8.96 -10.84 -19.21
C ASN A 155 -8.33 -9.95 -18.14
N PRO A 156 -8.21 -10.41 -16.88
CA PRO A 156 -7.57 -9.66 -15.79
C PRO A 156 -6.16 -9.17 -16.12
N GLU A 157 -5.41 -9.94 -16.92
CA GLU A 157 -4.06 -9.57 -17.34
C GLU A 157 -4.05 -8.29 -18.18
N ASP A 158 -5.06 -8.08 -19.01
CA ASP A 158 -5.16 -6.87 -19.84
C ASP A 158 -5.58 -5.67 -18.98
N ILE A 159 -6.45 -5.90 -18.00
CA ILE A 159 -6.81 -4.87 -17.00
C ILE A 159 -5.59 -4.47 -16.17
N MET A 160 -4.76 -5.44 -15.77
CA MET A 160 -3.50 -5.15 -15.08
C MET A 160 -2.54 -4.32 -15.95
N LYS A 161 -2.44 -4.60 -17.26
CA LYS A 161 -1.63 -3.79 -18.19
C LYS A 161 -2.13 -2.36 -18.31
N ILE A 162 -3.45 -2.15 -18.33
CA ILE A 162 -4.06 -0.80 -18.33
C ILE A 162 -3.62 -0.03 -17.07
N ASN A 163 -3.67 -0.68 -15.92
CA ASN A 163 -3.24 -0.06 -14.67
C ASN A 163 -1.72 0.22 -14.63
N GLN A 164 -0.89 -0.67 -15.19
CA GLN A 164 0.56 -0.45 -15.31
C GLN A 164 0.88 0.78 -16.17
N ARG A 165 0.20 0.96 -17.31
CA ARG A 165 0.37 2.15 -18.16
C ARG A 165 0.00 3.45 -17.44
N ARG A 166 -0.97 3.42 -16.55
CA ARG A 166 -1.28 4.56 -15.69
C ARG A 166 -0.09 4.93 -14.80
N TRP A 167 0.59 3.94 -14.24
CA TRP A 167 1.81 4.13 -13.43
C TRP A 167 2.93 4.82 -14.23
N GLU A 168 3.11 4.45 -15.48
CA GLU A 168 4.09 5.08 -16.39
C GLU A 168 3.75 6.57 -16.60
N ILE A 169 2.48 6.88 -16.77
CA ILE A 169 2.01 8.28 -16.92
C ILE A 169 2.26 9.06 -15.63
N GLU A 170 1.91 8.51 -14.48
CA GLU A 170 2.13 9.15 -13.17
C GLU A 170 3.63 9.38 -12.90
N GLU A 171 4.49 8.43 -13.26
CA GLU A 171 5.94 8.54 -13.16
C GLU A 171 6.49 9.63 -14.08
N ASN A 172 6.04 9.69 -15.33
CA ASN A 172 6.40 10.74 -16.26
C ASN A 172 6.00 12.13 -15.73
N PHE A 173 4.80 12.27 -15.14
CA PHE A 173 4.39 13.51 -14.48
C PHE A 173 5.26 13.85 -13.26
N ARG A 174 5.67 12.85 -12.50
CA ARG A 174 6.57 13.03 -11.37
C ARG A 174 7.93 13.54 -11.83
N ILE A 175 8.51 12.91 -12.86
CA ILE A 175 9.78 13.32 -13.46
C ILE A 175 9.67 14.75 -14.01
N MET A 176 8.60 15.06 -14.74
CA MET A 176 8.38 16.41 -15.25
C MET A 176 8.34 17.47 -14.14
N LYS A 177 7.71 17.15 -13.01
CA LYS A 177 7.63 18.07 -11.86
C LYS A 177 8.96 18.24 -11.11
N SER A 178 9.74 17.15 -11.00
CA SER A 178 10.98 17.13 -10.19
C SER A 178 12.22 17.50 -11.00
N GLU A 179 12.35 16.97 -12.23
CA GLU A 179 13.55 17.14 -13.05
C GLU A 179 13.46 18.37 -13.96
N PHE A 180 12.28 18.63 -14.51
CA PHE A 180 12.05 19.76 -15.41
C PHE A 180 11.44 20.98 -14.73
N GLU A 181 11.21 20.94 -13.40
CA GLU A 181 10.57 22.01 -12.61
C GLU A 181 9.27 22.56 -13.25
N ALA A 182 8.61 21.74 -14.07
CA ALA A 182 7.40 22.12 -14.76
C ALA A 182 6.28 22.42 -13.75
N ARG A 183 6.00 23.70 -13.53
CA ARG A 183 4.92 24.13 -12.64
C ARG A 183 3.59 24.10 -13.43
N PRO A 184 2.48 23.76 -12.80
CA PRO A 184 1.18 23.91 -13.44
C PRO A 184 0.94 25.37 -13.81
N VAL A 185 0.69 25.63 -15.10
CA VAL A 185 0.27 26.95 -15.55
C VAL A 185 -1.23 27.06 -15.27
N TYR A 186 -1.59 27.90 -14.30
CA TYR A 186 -2.98 28.25 -14.07
C TYR A 186 -3.39 29.32 -15.08
N VAL A 187 -4.15 28.92 -16.08
CA VAL A 187 -4.79 29.89 -17.00
C VAL A 187 -5.99 30.48 -16.25
N ARG A 188 -5.92 31.77 -15.90
CA ARG A 188 -7.09 32.51 -15.47
C ARG A 188 -8.04 32.60 -16.66
N ARG A 189 -9.27 32.10 -16.51
CA ARG A 189 -10.34 32.48 -17.40
C ARG A 189 -10.60 33.97 -17.17
N GLU A 190 -10.41 34.77 -18.21
CA GLU A 190 -11.01 36.09 -18.28
C GLU A 190 -12.47 35.87 -18.68
N ASP A 191 -13.41 36.16 -17.77
CA ASP A 191 -14.84 36.23 -18.04
C ASP A 191 -15.17 37.50 -18.85
#